data_359677c3f3c6e906fbd45d112388b5f3
#
_entry.id   359677c3f3c6e906fbd45d112388b5f3
#
_cell.length_a   1.000
_cell.length_b   1.000
_cell.length_c   1.000
_cell.angle_alpha   90.00
_cell.angle_beta   90.00
_cell.angle_gamma   90.00
#
_symmetry.space_group_name_H-M   'P 1'
#
loop_
_entity.id
_entity.type
_entity.pdbx_description
1 polymer ?
#
loop_
_entity_poly.entity_id
_entity_poly.type
_entity_poly.pdbx_seq_one_letter_code
_entity_poly.pdbx_strand_id
1 'polypeptide(L)'
;MDRETFAREVQTVCDCDHAAPALAEQGVHTVSTDEKPMQVLERAHPGLPLIPGHVERRAFEYVRHGTQCLIANLDVPTGQVVAPSLGPTRTEEDFVAHIAQTVDTDPRAEWIFIVDNLNTHRSASLVAWVAQACGIEADLGVKEKRGILESMATRGAFLGAPAHRIRFVYLPPHTSWLNQVEIWFGTLSRLVLRRGSHASEAALRHQVLAFIAHYNRAIAKPIKWTYTGRVMPTEQAAAPAPPTQAQAA
;
A
#
# COMPACT_ATOMS: atom_id res chain seq x y z
N MET A 1 -7.54 -19.96 7.30
CA MET A 1 -8.46 -19.62 6.19
C MET A 1 -8.45 -20.80 5.23
N ASP A 2 -9.62 -21.31 4.85
CA ASP A 2 -9.71 -22.36 3.84
C ASP A 2 -9.41 -21.81 2.44
N ARG A 3 -9.15 -22.73 1.47
CA ARG A 3 -8.71 -22.37 0.13
C ARG A 3 -9.80 -21.63 -0.68
N GLU A 4 -11.05 -21.95 -0.46
CA GLU A 4 -12.17 -21.36 -1.19
C GLU A 4 -12.38 -19.90 -0.75
N THR A 5 -12.35 -19.65 0.57
CA THR A 5 -12.39 -18.30 1.12
C THR A 5 -11.21 -17.46 0.63
N PHE A 6 -9.99 -18.04 0.63
CA PHE A 6 -8.81 -17.35 0.11
C PHE A 6 -8.98 -16.95 -1.38
N ALA A 7 -9.42 -17.90 -2.22
CA ALA A 7 -9.61 -17.65 -3.64
C ALA A 7 -10.67 -16.57 -3.89
N ARG A 8 -11.76 -16.57 -3.12
CA ARG A 8 -12.81 -15.55 -3.20
C ARG A 8 -12.31 -14.16 -2.80
N GLU A 9 -11.53 -14.06 -1.72
CA GLU A 9 -10.95 -12.78 -1.29
C GLU A 9 -9.96 -12.24 -2.33
N VAL A 10 -9.09 -13.10 -2.89
CA VAL A 10 -8.18 -12.73 -4.00
C VAL A 10 -8.99 -12.21 -5.20
N GLN A 11 -10.07 -12.91 -5.57
CA GLN A 11 -10.91 -12.49 -6.68
C GLN A 11 -11.56 -11.14 -6.42
N THR A 12 -12.06 -10.91 -5.20
CA THR A 12 -12.66 -9.61 -4.81
C THR A 12 -11.70 -8.45 -5.00
N VAL A 13 -10.42 -8.61 -4.62
CA VAL A 13 -9.40 -7.57 -4.84
C VAL A 13 -9.15 -7.34 -6.33
N CYS A 14 -8.97 -8.42 -7.09
CA CYS A 14 -8.74 -8.32 -8.54
C CYS A 14 -9.93 -7.68 -9.27
N ASP A 15 -11.15 -8.03 -8.89
CA ASP A 15 -12.37 -7.43 -9.47
C ASP A 15 -12.44 -5.93 -9.14
N CYS A 16 -12.04 -5.53 -7.93
CA CYS A 16 -11.95 -4.13 -7.54
C CYS A 16 -10.93 -3.37 -8.39
N ASP A 17 -9.72 -3.93 -8.58
CA ASP A 17 -8.68 -3.34 -9.42
C ASP A 17 -9.14 -3.19 -10.89
N HIS A 18 -9.77 -4.23 -11.45
CA HIS A 18 -10.25 -4.20 -12.83
C HIS A 18 -11.44 -3.27 -13.04
N ALA A 19 -12.29 -3.09 -12.02
CA ALA A 19 -13.43 -2.18 -12.10
C ALA A 19 -13.03 -0.71 -11.89
N ALA A 20 -11.87 -0.44 -11.31
CA ALA A 20 -11.45 0.90 -10.89
C ALA A 20 -11.54 1.97 -12.02
N PRO A 21 -11.14 1.71 -13.29
CA PRO A 21 -11.28 2.71 -14.36
C PRO A 21 -12.75 3.07 -14.64
N ALA A 22 -13.65 2.09 -14.68
CA ALA A 22 -15.08 2.34 -14.91
C ALA A 22 -15.75 3.01 -13.70
N LEU A 23 -15.30 2.71 -12.49
CA LEU A 23 -15.76 3.36 -11.26
C LEU A 23 -15.32 4.82 -11.20
N ALA A 24 -14.11 5.14 -11.68
CA ALA A 24 -13.62 6.52 -11.76
C ALA A 24 -14.49 7.41 -12.67
N GLU A 25 -15.00 6.87 -13.77
CA GLU A 25 -15.96 7.58 -14.63
C GLU A 25 -17.28 7.92 -13.91
N GLN A 26 -17.59 7.20 -12.84
CA GLN A 26 -18.77 7.40 -11.99
C GLN A 26 -18.48 8.27 -10.76
N GLY A 27 -17.26 8.80 -10.62
CA GLY A 27 -16.84 9.61 -9.47
C GLY A 27 -16.47 8.79 -8.23
N VAL A 28 -16.09 7.53 -8.39
CA VAL A 28 -15.61 6.66 -7.32
C VAL A 28 -14.09 6.56 -7.38
N HIS A 29 -13.40 6.97 -6.34
CA HIS A 29 -11.96 6.80 -6.23
C HIS A 29 -11.61 5.40 -5.70
N THR A 30 -10.73 4.69 -6.38
CA THR A 30 -10.18 3.41 -5.94
C THR A 30 -8.68 3.56 -5.74
N VAL A 31 -8.22 3.42 -4.50
CA VAL A 31 -6.82 3.60 -4.13
C VAL A 31 -6.26 2.38 -3.43
N SER A 32 -5.04 2.00 -3.79
CA SER A 32 -4.23 0.99 -3.13
C SER A 32 -3.37 1.68 -2.08
N THR A 33 -3.53 1.34 -0.80
CA THR A 33 -2.95 2.07 0.34
C THR A 33 -2.08 1.16 1.18
N ASP A 34 -0.92 1.66 1.61
CA ASP A 34 -0.01 0.94 2.51
C ASP A 34 1.01 1.89 3.15
N GLU A 35 1.77 1.38 4.15
CA GLU A 35 2.83 2.09 4.84
C GLU A 35 4.22 1.59 4.43
N LYS A 36 5.12 2.54 4.21
CA LYS A 36 6.53 2.27 3.95
C LYS A 36 7.43 2.92 5.00
N PRO A 37 7.94 2.16 5.98
CA PRO A 37 8.98 2.64 6.87
C PRO A 37 10.30 2.85 6.12
N MET A 38 10.96 3.96 6.40
CA MET A 38 12.20 4.39 5.77
C MET A 38 13.21 4.82 6.82
N GLN A 39 14.43 4.28 6.75
CA GLN A 39 15.53 4.76 7.58
C GLN A 39 16.15 6.02 6.97
N VAL A 40 16.42 7.03 7.80
CA VAL A 40 17.13 8.23 7.40
C VAL A 40 18.63 7.94 7.50
N LEU A 41 19.24 7.67 6.37
CA LEU A 41 20.64 7.25 6.27
C LEU A 41 21.45 8.30 5.51
N GLU A 42 22.53 8.77 6.13
CA GLU A 42 23.56 9.61 5.51
C GLU A 42 24.81 8.78 5.29
N ARG A 43 25.47 8.92 4.14
CA ARG A 43 26.76 8.28 3.90
C ARG A 43 27.81 8.94 4.78
N ALA A 44 28.55 8.13 5.54
CA ALA A 44 29.61 8.63 6.44
C ALA A 44 30.75 9.31 5.67
N HIS A 45 30.99 8.89 4.43
CA HIS A 45 32.07 9.44 3.60
C HIS A 45 31.55 9.77 2.19
N PRO A 46 32.07 10.82 1.55
CA PRO A 46 31.77 11.11 0.16
C PRO A 46 32.25 9.96 -0.75
N GLY A 47 31.48 9.64 -1.76
CA GLY A 47 31.89 8.67 -2.76
C GLY A 47 33.00 9.21 -3.65
N LEU A 48 33.78 8.32 -4.28
CA LEU A 48 34.74 8.68 -5.32
C LEU A 48 34.00 8.68 -6.68
N PRO A 49 34.07 9.77 -7.44
CA PRO A 49 33.35 9.87 -8.71
C PRO A 49 33.93 8.91 -9.75
N LEU A 50 33.16 8.64 -10.78
CA LEU A 50 33.60 7.95 -11.98
C LEU A 50 34.64 8.83 -12.72
N ILE A 51 35.83 8.31 -12.95
CA ILE A 51 36.87 8.95 -13.78
C ILE A 51 37.43 7.91 -14.78
N PRO A 52 38.00 8.32 -15.89
CA PRO A 52 38.60 7.39 -16.87
C PRO A 52 39.56 6.40 -16.20
N GLY A 53 39.31 5.11 -16.40
CA GLY A 53 40.12 4.02 -15.80
C GLY A 53 39.71 3.61 -14.38
N HIS A 54 38.77 4.31 -13.71
CA HIS A 54 38.34 3.97 -12.38
C HIS A 54 36.79 3.98 -12.29
N VAL A 55 36.23 2.90 -11.72
CA VAL A 55 34.80 2.82 -11.45
C VAL A 55 34.40 3.74 -10.29
N GLU A 56 33.17 4.22 -10.31
CA GLU A 56 32.58 4.92 -9.16
C GLU A 56 32.66 4.04 -7.91
N ARG A 57 33.16 4.58 -6.80
CA ARG A 57 33.17 3.91 -5.49
C ARG A 57 32.30 4.69 -4.52
N ARG A 58 31.40 4.00 -3.85
CA ARG A 58 30.52 4.57 -2.84
C ARG A 58 30.86 4.01 -1.48
N ALA A 59 30.85 4.88 -0.46
CA ALA A 59 30.96 4.43 0.92
C ALA A 59 29.78 3.52 1.24
N PHE A 60 30.02 2.47 2.00
CA PHE A 60 29.03 1.53 2.50
C PHE A 60 28.69 1.78 3.99
N GLU A 61 29.39 2.73 4.62
CA GLU A 61 29.13 3.16 5.99
C GLU A 61 28.10 4.28 5.99
N TYR A 62 27.16 4.21 6.97
CA TYR A 62 26.06 5.14 7.10
C TYR A 62 25.94 5.63 8.53
N VAL A 63 25.63 6.92 8.68
CA VAL A 63 25.12 7.53 9.92
C VAL A 63 23.59 7.47 9.83
N ARG A 64 22.94 7.00 10.91
CA ARG A 64 21.47 6.96 11.01
C ARG A 64 20.96 8.18 11.77
N HIS A 65 20.04 8.92 11.14
CA HIS A 65 19.41 10.13 11.69
C HIS A 65 17.95 9.93 12.13
N GLY A 66 17.44 8.71 12.12
CA GLY A 66 16.09 8.41 12.54
C GLY A 66 15.34 7.49 11.56
N THR A 67 14.02 7.52 11.69
CA THR A 67 13.11 6.75 10.83
C THR A 67 11.91 7.62 10.47
N GLN A 68 11.47 7.55 9.24
CA GLN A 68 10.23 8.15 8.77
C GLN A 68 9.33 7.04 8.21
N CYS A 69 8.02 7.21 8.33
CA CYS A 69 7.04 6.36 7.67
C CYS A 69 6.27 7.17 6.63
N LEU A 70 6.22 6.67 5.41
CA LEU A 70 5.35 7.18 4.36
C LEU A 70 4.09 6.33 4.34
N ILE A 71 2.91 6.95 4.47
CA ILE A 71 1.63 6.32 4.11
C ILE A 71 1.25 6.89 2.75
N ALA A 72 0.99 6.02 1.78
CA ALA A 72 0.71 6.44 0.41
C ALA A 72 -0.50 5.73 -0.16
N ASN A 73 -1.26 6.47 -0.95
CA ASN A 73 -2.34 5.97 -1.78
C ASN A 73 -1.90 6.01 -3.25
N LEU A 74 -1.89 4.86 -3.90
CA LEU A 74 -1.76 4.80 -5.35
C LEU A 74 -3.18 4.77 -5.95
N ASP A 75 -3.56 5.80 -6.66
CA ASP A 75 -4.81 5.83 -7.42
C ASP A 75 -4.74 4.83 -8.57
N VAL A 76 -5.57 3.80 -8.50
CA VAL A 76 -5.50 2.65 -9.41
C VAL A 76 -5.77 3.06 -10.86
N PRO A 77 -6.78 3.91 -11.16
CA PRO A 77 -7.06 4.34 -12.52
C PRO A 77 -5.96 5.16 -13.19
N THR A 78 -5.21 5.98 -12.44
CA THR A 78 -4.21 6.90 -13.01
C THR A 78 -2.78 6.49 -12.73
N GLY A 79 -2.55 5.68 -11.70
CA GLY A 79 -1.23 5.36 -11.18
C GLY A 79 -0.54 6.51 -10.45
N GLN A 80 -1.25 7.57 -10.12
CA GLN A 80 -0.73 8.71 -9.35
C GLN A 80 -0.76 8.42 -7.85
N VAL A 81 0.15 9.05 -7.11
CA VAL A 81 0.14 9.01 -5.65
C VAL A 81 -0.67 10.20 -5.13
N VAL A 82 -1.73 9.91 -4.39
CA VAL A 82 -2.68 10.91 -3.88
C VAL A 82 -2.48 11.11 -2.39
N ALA A 83 -2.45 12.38 -1.96
CA ALA A 83 -2.44 12.82 -0.55
C ALA A 83 -1.45 12.04 0.34
N PRO A 84 -0.14 11.93 -0.01
CA PRO A 84 0.81 11.17 0.79
C PRO A 84 1.04 11.82 2.16
N SER A 85 1.16 11.01 3.21
CA SER A 85 1.51 11.45 4.56
C SER A 85 2.89 10.93 4.95
N LEU A 86 3.71 11.78 5.57
CA LEU A 86 5.01 11.39 6.14
C LEU A 86 5.07 11.80 7.60
N GLY A 87 5.46 10.88 8.46
CA GLY A 87 5.60 11.09 9.89
C GLY A 87 6.63 10.15 10.52
N PRO A 88 6.98 10.35 11.79
CA PRO A 88 7.91 9.48 12.50
C PRO A 88 7.27 8.15 12.92
N THR A 89 5.96 8.05 12.90
CA THR A 89 5.17 6.93 13.39
C THR A 89 4.18 6.41 12.33
N ARG A 90 3.51 5.31 12.65
CA ARG A 90 2.41 4.71 11.90
C ARG A 90 1.39 4.13 12.87
N THR A 91 0.87 4.95 13.73
CA THR A 91 -0.17 4.58 14.69
C THR A 91 -1.54 4.47 14.03
N GLU A 92 -2.56 4.02 14.78
CA GLU A 92 -3.93 4.03 14.25
C GLU A 92 -4.44 5.46 14.00
N GLU A 93 -3.98 6.43 14.78
CA GLU A 93 -4.29 7.85 14.61
C GLU A 93 -3.65 8.42 13.34
N ASP A 94 -2.38 8.05 13.05
CA ASP A 94 -1.68 8.46 11.83
C ASP A 94 -2.43 7.93 10.59
N PHE A 95 -2.89 6.67 10.65
CA PHE A 95 -3.65 6.08 9.55
C PHE A 95 -5.01 6.77 9.36
N VAL A 96 -5.76 7.00 10.44
CA VAL A 96 -7.04 7.73 10.36
C VAL A 96 -6.85 9.13 9.80
N ALA A 97 -5.82 9.86 10.25
CA ALA A 97 -5.51 11.20 9.74
C ALA A 97 -5.16 11.16 8.24
N HIS A 98 -4.43 10.14 7.80
CA HIS A 98 -4.10 9.93 6.39
C HIS A 98 -5.36 9.66 5.54
N ILE A 99 -6.26 8.78 6.00
CA ILE A 99 -7.53 8.51 5.30
C ILE A 99 -8.38 9.78 5.23
N ALA A 100 -8.48 10.53 6.34
CA ALA A 100 -9.22 11.79 6.40
C ALA A 100 -8.66 12.80 5.38
N GLN A 101 -7.34 13.04 5.40
CA GLN A 101 -6.66 13.93 4.44
C GLN A 101 -6.92 13.50 2.98
N THR A 102 -6.97 12.19 2.72
CA THR A 102 -7.23 11.66 1.38
C THR A 102 -8.65 11.94 0.94
N VAL A 103 -9.62 11.64 1.79
CA VAL A 103 -11.04 11.89 1.52
C VAL A 103 -11.33 13.38 1.36
N ASP A 104 -10.63 14.25 2.07
CA ASP A 104 -10.75 15.70 1.98
C ASP A 104 -10.32 16.27 0.61
N THR A 105 -9.58 15.50 -0.21
CA THR A 105 -9.27 15.89 -1.61
C THR A 105 -10.52 15.88 -2.52
N ASP A 106 -11.50 15.02 -2.22
CA ASP A 106 -12.82 15.02 -2.84
C ASP A 106 -13.87 14.54 -1.81
N PRO A 107 -14.40 15.44 -0.96
CA PRO A 107 -15.21 15.07 0.19
C PRO A 107 -16.58 14.47 -0.15
N ARG A 108 -17.05 14.64 -1.38
CA ARG A 108 -18.35 14.15 -1.84
C ARG A 108 -18.28 12.86 -2.62
N ALA A 109 -17.09 12.49 -3.10
CA ALA A 109 -16.90 11.25 -3.85
C ALA A 109 -17.05 10.01 -2.99
N GLU A 110 -17.28 8.88 -3.63
CA GLU A 110 -17.11 7.57 -3.01
C GLU A 110 -15.64 7.16 -3.04
N TRP A 111 -15.22 6.46 -1.99
CA TRP A 111 -13.84 6.01 -1.83
C TRP A 111 -13.76 4.53 -1.53
N ILE A 112 -12.91 3.82 -2.27
CA ILE A 112 -12.56 2.42 -2.04
C ILE A 112 -11.06 2.37 -1.72
N PHE A 113 -10.72 1.95 -0.49
CA PHE A 113 -9.35 1.74 -0.05
C PHE A 113 -9.01 0.26 -0.08
N ILE A 114 -8.07 -0.15 -0.93
CA ILE A 114 -7.50 -1.50 -0.94
C ILE A 114 -6.33 -1.50 0.03
N VAL A 115 -6.43 -2.28 1.11
CA VAL A 115 -5.47 -2.28 2.23
C VAL A 115 -5.12 -3.69 2.68
N ASP A 116 -3.98 -3.85 3.33
CA ASP A 116 -3.64 -5.11 3.97
C ASP A 116 -4.40 -5.35 5.30
N ASN A 117 -4.10 -6.46 5.97
CA ASN A 117 -4.76 -6.84 7.23
C ASN A 117 -4.06 -6.30 8.48
N LEU A 118 -3.31 -5.19 8.39
CA LEU A 118 -2.71 -4.59 9.57
C LEU A 118 -3.80 -4.14 10.57
N ASN A 119 -3.51 -4.27 11.87
CA ASN A 119 -4.49 -3.95 12.93
C ASN A 119 -4.97 -2.49 12.87
N THR A 120 -4.11 -1.56 12.48
CA THR A 120 -4.41 -0.14 12.29
C THR A 120 -5.50 0.08 11.25
N HIS A 121 -5.55 -0.75 10.20
CA HIS A 121 -6.55 -0.69 9.12
C HIS A 121 -7.94 -1.20 9.52
N ARG A 122 -8.06 -1.78 10.72
CA ARG A 122 -9.34 -2.22 11.34
C ARG A 122 -9.46 -1.69 12.77
N SER A 123 -8.92 -0.51 13.02
CA SER A 123 -8.95 0.10 14.34
C SER A 123 -10.35 0.61 14.73
N ALA A 124 -10.57 0.77 16.03
CA ALA A 124 -11.81 1.34 16.54
C ALA A 124 -11.96 2.82 16.16
N SER A 125 -10.84 3.56 16.15
CA SER A 125 -10.77 4.96 15.71
C SER A 125 -11.15 5.12 14.24
N LEU A 126 -10.71 4.22 13.35
CA LEU A 126 -11.09 4.22 11.94
C LEU A 126 -12.60 3.98 11.76
N VAL A 127 -13.18 3.01 12.50
CA VAL A 127 -14.62 2.75 12.46
C VAL A 127 -15.41 3.98 12.89
N ALA A 128 -15.01 4.62 14.00
CA ALA A 128 -15.68 5.83 14.50
C ALA A 128 -15.60 6.98 13.49
N TRP A 129 -14.42 7.18 12.89
CA TRP A 129 -14.23 8.21 11.87
C TRP A 129 -15.08 7.95 10.62
N VAL A 130 -15.11 6.70 10.09
CA VAL A 130 -15.91 6.33 8.91
C VAL A 130 -17.41 6.51 9.21
N ALA A 131 -17.89 6.09 10.40
CA ALA A 131 -19.27 6.28 10.79
C ALA A 131 -19.65 7.78 10.74
N GLN A 132 -18.81 8.64 11.33
CA GLN A 132 -19.02 10.08 11.32
C GLN A 132 -18.98 10.66 9.88
N ALA A 133 -17.95 10.33 9.12
CA ALA A 133 -17.74 10.84 7.74
C ALA A 133 -18.83 10.39 6.77
N CYS A 134 -19.44 9.22 7.00
CA CYS A 134 -20.55 8.70 6.21
C CYS A 134 -21.92 9.08 6.77
N GLY A 135 -22.01 9.79 7.90
CA GLY A 135 -23.29 10.15 8.54
C GLY A 135 -24.08 8.96 9.06
N ILE A 136 -23.37 7.92 9.53
CA ILE A 136 -23.99 6.67 10.01
C ILE A 136 -24.31 6.81 11.49
N GLU A 137 -25.58 6.93 11.81
CA GLU A 137 -26.09 6.95 13.19
C GLU A 137 -26.35 5.52 13.68
N ALA A 138 -25.33 4.85 14.20
CA ALA A 138 -25.42 3.50 14.73
C ALA A 138 -24.73 3.39 16.10
N ASP A 139 -25.25 2.55 17.00
CA ASP A 139 -24.50 2.15 18.21
C ASP A 139 -23.30 1.27 17.78
N LEU A 140 -22.12 1.85 17.75
CA LEU A 140 -20.91 1.15 17.40
C LEU A 140 -20.52 0.08 18.45
N GLY A 141 -21.07 0.15 19.64
CA GLY A 141 -20.77 -0.77 20.74
C GLY A 141 -19.57 -0.35 21.56
N VAL A 142 -18.87 -1.32 22.14
CA VAL A 142 -17.72 -1.12 23.01
C VAL A 142 -16.57 -2.00 22.55
N LYS A 143 -15.38 -1.41 22.37
CA LYS A 143 -14.17 -2.11 21.92
C LYS A 143 -13.94 -3.37 22.78
N GLU A 144 -13.74 -4.51 22.12
CA GLU A 144 -13.45 -5.82 22.72
C GLU A 144 -14.57 -6.38 23.65
N LYS A 145 -15.79 -5.82 23.56
CA LYS A 145 -16.90 -6.24 24.42
C LYS A 145 -18.17 -6.54 23.66
N ARG A 146 -18.65 -5.65 22.78
CA ARG A 146 -19.91 -5.81 22.06
C ARG A 146 -20.02 -4.90 20.83
N GLY A 147 -20.87 -5.29 19.89
CA GLY A 147 -21.26 -4.50 18.74
C GLY A 147 -20.19 -4.48 17.62
N ILE A 148 -20.21 -3.42 16.81
CA ILE A 148 -19.29 -3.27 15.68
C ILE A 148 -17.82 -3.21 16.16
N LEU A 149 -17.58 -2.62 17.32
CA LEU A 149 -16.23 -2.49 17.87
C LEU A 149 -15.71 -3.75 18.58
N GLU A 150 -16.50 -4.82 18.71
CA GLU A 150 -16.15 -6.02 19.47
C GLU A 150 -14.88 -6.70 18.99
N SER A 151 -14.72 -6.92 17.70
CA SER A 151 -13.61 -7.66 17.14
C SER A 151 -13.08 -7.03 15.85
N MET A 152 -11.89 -7.46 15.41
CA MET A 152 -11.38 -7.07 14.10
C MET A 152 -12.27 -7.53 12.94
N ALA A 153 -12.95 -8.67 13.10
CA ALA A 153 -13.85 -9.19 12.09
C ALA A 153 -15.10 -8.30 11.95
N THR A 154 -15.73 -7.91 13.07
CA THR A 154 -16.91 -7.05 13.06
C THR A 154 -16.57 -5.63 12.56
N ARG A 155 -15.42 -5.08 12.97
CA ARG A 155 -14.90 -3.81 12.45
C ARG A 155 -14.62 -3.87 10.94
N GLY A 156 -13.96 -4.94 10.48
CA GLY A 156 -13.69 -5.15 9.06
C GLY A 156 -14.98 -5.29 8.23
N ALA A 157 -16.00 -5.99 8.75
CA ALA A 157 -17.29 -6.11 8.08
C ALA A 157 -18.00 -4.75 7.96
N PHE A 158 -17.97 -3.92 9.00
CA PHE A 158 -18.49 -2.56 8.95
C PHE A 158 -17.73 -1.69 7.93
N LEU A 159 -16.41 -1.67 8.00
CA LEU A 159 -15.57 -0.86 7.11
C LEU A 159 -15.66 -1.30 5.63
N GLY A 160 -15.92 -2.58 5.37
CA GLY A 160 -16.10 -3.12 4.02
C GLY A 160 -17.55 -3.08 3.50
N ALA A 161 -18.50 -2.52 4.25
CA ALA A 161 -19.93 -2.53 3.86
C ALA A 161 -20.16 -1.76 2.54
N PRO A 162 -20.75 -2.39 1.51
CA PRO A 162 -20.92 -1.77 0.18
C PRO A 162 -21.78 -0.50 0.18
N ALA A 163 -22.64 -0.34 1.18
CA ALA A 163 -23.50 0.84 1.33
C ALA A 163 -22.77 2.09 1.83
N HIS A 164 -21.53 1.95 2.29
CA HIS A 164 -20.76 3.08 2.78
C HIS A 164 -20.07 3.83 1.63
N ARG A 165 -20.15 5.15 1.67
CA ARG A 165 -19.43 6.03 0.74
C ARG A 165 -17.91 5.86 0.85
N ILE A 166 -17.41 5.54 2.02
CA ILE A 166 -16.01 5.24 2.31
C ILE A 166 -15.93 3.80 2.77
N ARG A 167 -15.28 2.95 1.98
CA ARG A 167 -15.21 1.51 2.26
C ARG A 167 -13.82 0.94 2.02
N PHE A 168 -13.55 -0.19 2.66
CA PHE A 168 -12.26 -0.86 2.63
C PHE A 168 -12.39 -2.26 2.04
N VAL A 169 -11.46 -2.60 1.14
CA VAL A 169 -11.28 -3.94 0.59
C VAL A 169 -9.98 -4.49 1.15
N TYR A 170 -10.07 -5.59 1.86
CA TYR A 170 -8.91 -6.17 2.55
C TYR A 170 -8.25 -7.25 1.71
N LEU A 171 -6.92 -7.17 1.62
CA LEU A 171 -6.11 -8.22 1.00
C LEU A 171 -6.20 -9.51 1.83
N PRO A 172 -6.21 -10.69 1.20
CA PRO A 172 -6.00 -11.95 1.93
C PRO A 172 -4.64 -11.96 2.65
N PRO A 173 -4.49 -12.71 3.76
CA PRO A 173 -3.20 -12.86 4.42
C PRO A 173 -2.10 -13.33 3.47
N HIS A 174 -0.90 -12.76 3.61
CA HIS A 174 0.29 -13.11 2.81
C HIS A 174 0.19 -12.79 1.31
N THR A 175 -0.65 -11.83 0.92
CA THR A 175 -0.82 -11.41 -0.48
C THR A 175 -0.47 -9.94 -0.73
N SER A 176 0.51 -9.38 -0.03
CA SER A 176 0.98 -8.00 -0.25
C SER A 176 1.33 -7.70 -1.71
N TRP A 177 1.72 -8.74 -2.48
CA TRP A 177 1.97 -8.62 -3.92
C TRP A 177 0.73 -8.24 -4.74
N LEU A 178 -0.49 -8.39 -4.21
CA LEU A 178 -1.74 -7.87 -4.80
C LEU A 178 -1.90 -6.37 -4.56
N ASN A 179 -1.20 -5.79 -3.60
CA ASN A 179 -1.30 -4.36 -3.29
C ASN A 179 -0.47 -3.55 -4.30
N GLN A 180 -1.13 -2.85 -5.23
CA GLN A 180 -0.45 -2.15 -6.33
C GLN A 180 0.51 -1.05 -5.83
N VAL A 181 0.25 -0.43 -4.67
CA VAL A 181 1.16 0.56 -4.09
C VAL A 181 2.54 -0.02 -3.76
N GLU A 182 2.66 -1.33 -3.52
CA GLU A 182 3.95 -1.99 -3.29
C GLU A 182 4.85 -1.96 -4.55
N ILE A 183 4.27 -2.02 -5.73
CA ILE A 183 5.00 -1.83 -7.00
C ILE A 183 5.59 -0.42 -7.06
N TRP A 184 4.79 0.58 -6.66
CA TRP A 184 5.26 1.95 -6.58
C TRP A 184 6.31 2.15 -5.49
N PHE A 185 6.17 1.54 -4.32
CA PHE A 185 7.20 1.53 -3.27
C PHE A 185 8.51 0.92 -3.74
N GLY A 186 8.46 -0.10 -4.60
CA GLY A 186 9.63 -0.64 -5.29
C GLY A 186 10.33 0.42 -6.16
N THR A 187 9.55 1.23 -6.86
CA THR A 187 10.07 2.34 -7.69
C THR A 187 10.69 3.45 -6.83
N LEU A 188 10.02 3.89 -5.77
CA LEU A 188 10.55 4.84 -4.79
C LEU A 188 11.87 4.34 -4.18
N SER A 189 11.88 3.08 -3.76
CA SER A 189 13.08 2.46 -3.16
C SER A 189 14.26 2.47 -4.12
N ARG A 190 14.05 2.10 -5.38
CA ARG A 190 15.09 2.02 -6.41
C ARG A 190 15.63 3.39 -6.81
N LEU A 191 14.75 4.37 -6.97
CA LEU A 191 15.11 5.67 -7.54
C LEU A 191 15.57 6.68 -6.48
N VAL A 192 15.03 6.61 -5.25
CA VAL A 192 15.28 7.60 -4.19
C VAL A 192 16.07 6.99 -3.04
N LEU A 193 15.57 5.90 -2.44
CA LEU A 193 16.10 5.45 -1.14
C LEU A 193 17.39 4.68 -1.27
N ARG A 194 17.49 3.73 -2.19
CA ARG A 194 18.65 2.80 -2.31
C ARG A 194 19.99 3.51 -2.54
N ARG A 195 19.95 4.66 -3.20
CA ARG A 195 21.16 5.44 -3.54
C ARG A 195 21.21 6.79 -2.85
N GLY A 196 20.18 7.12 -2.08
CA GLY A 196 20.07 8.38 -1.35
C GLY A 196 21.11 8.51 -0.23
N SER A 197 21.38 9.75 0.13
CA SER A 197 22.09 10.14 1.35
C SER A 197 21.31 11.30 1.95
N HIS A 198 20.82 11.14 3.16
CA HIS A 198 19.90 12.07 3.80
C HIS A 198 20.44 12.46 5.16
N ALA A 199 20.93 13.70 5.29
CA ALA A 199 21.54 14.22 6.52
C ALA A 199 20.50 14.55 7.61
N SER A 200 19.19 14.46 7.32
CA SER A 200 18.12 14.69 8.29
C SER A 200 16.80 14.12 7.82
N GLU A 201 15.83 13.97 8.73
CA GLU A 201 14.45 13.60 8.41
C GLU A 201 13.80 14.61 7.46
N ALA A 202 14.05 15.89 7.64
CA ALA A 202 13.55 16.95 6.76
C ALA A 202 14.09 16.81 5.32
N ALA A 203 15.36 16.44 5.16
CA ALA A 203 15.96 16.21 3.85
C ALA A 203 15.33 15.02 3.15
N LEU A 204 15.13 13.90 3.84
CA LEU A 204 14.43 12.73 3.30
C LEU A 204 12.99 13.08 2.92
N ARG A 205 12.25 13.73 3.80
CA ARG A 205 10.87 14.18 3.55
C ARG A 205 10.77 15.03 2.30
N HIS A 206 11.62 16.05 2.19
CA HIS A 206 11.66 16.92 1.01
C HIS A 206 11.91 16.14 -0.28
N GLN A 207 12.89 15.24 -0.27
CA GLN A 207 13.24 14.45 -1.46
C GLN A 207 12.12 13.48 -1.86
N VAL A 208 11.48 12.82 -0.89
CA VAL A 208 10.35 11.92 -1.17
C VAL A 208 9.16 12.68 -1.77
N LEU A 209 8.79 13.83 -1.19
CA LEU A 209 7.68 14.63 -1.71
C LEU A 209 7.98 15.24 -3.09
N ALA A 210 9.21 15.70 -3.30
CA ALA A 210 9.65 16.19 -4.62
C ALA A 210 9.62 15.07 -5.68
N PHE A 211 10.04 13.85 -5.31
CA PHE A 211 9.94 12.69 -6.18
C PHE A 211 8.49 12.35 -6.50
N ILE A 212 7.58 12.35 -5.52
CA ILE A 212 6.15 12.09 -5.75
C ILE A 212 5.57 13.12 -6.73
N ALA A 213 5.86 14.40 -6.53
CA ALA A 213 5.41 15.46 -7.43
C ALA A 213 5.94 15.28 -8.86
N HIS A 214 7.21 14.91 -9.01
CA HIS A 214 7.80 14.59 -10.32
C HIS A 214 7.19 13.33 -10.93
N TYR A 215 7.04 12.26 -10.15
CA TYR A 215 6.44 11.00 -10.57
C TYR A 215 5.02 11.22 -11.11
N ASN A 216 4.18 11.89 -10.35
CA ASN A 216 2.79 12.17 -10.74
C ASN A 216 2.69 12.96 -12.05
N ARG A 217 3.62 13.91 -12.27
CA ARG A 217 3.61 14.76 -13.48
C ARG A 217 4.19 14.06 -14.71
N ALA A 218 5.23 13.25 -14.57
CA ALA A 218 6.06 12.83 -15.70
C ALA A 218 6.09 11.31 -15.92
N ILE A 219 5.75 10.50 -14.93
CA ILE A 219 5.97 9.05 -14.95
C ILE A 219 4.68 8.27 -14.71
N ALA A 220 3.77 8.80 -13.89
CA ALA A 220 2.56 8.11 -13.47
C ALA A 220 1.72 7.65 -14.66
N LYS A 221 1.31 6.41 -14.60
CA LYS A 221 0.39 5.77 -15.55
C LYS A 221 -0.27 4.58 -14.86
N PRO A 222 -1.46 4.18 -15.27
CA PRO A 222 -2.11 2.99 -14.75
C PRO A 222 -1.18 1.77 -14.81
N ILE A 223 -1.17 1.00 -13.73
CA ILE A 223 -0.46 -0.29 -13.74
C ILE A 223 -1.28 -1.24 -14.61
N LYS A 224 -0.64 -1.83 -15.62
CA LYS A 224 -1.29 -2.85 -16.46
C LYS A 224 -1.48 -4.12 -15.64
N TRP A 225 -2.58 -4.14 -14.85
CA TRP A 225 -2.92 -5.29 -14.01
C TRP A 225 -3.54 -6.39 -14.86
N THR A 226 -2.86 -7.52 -14.99
CA THR A 226 -3.29 -8.64 -15.83
C THR A 226 -3.68 -9.88 -15.04
N TYR A 227 -3.43 -9.89 -13.74
CA TYR A 227 -3.79 -11.00 -12.88
C TYR A 227 -5.30 -11.05 -12.65
N THR A 228 -5.91 -12.21 -12.90
CA THR A 228 -7.37 -12.40 -12.87
C THR A 228 -7.89 -13.06 -11.59
N GLY A 229 -7.06 -13.20 -10.56
CA GLY A 229 -7.45 -13.83 -9.30
C GLY A 229 -7.48 -15.37 -9.31
N ARG A 230 -7.12 -16.01 -10.40
CA ARG A 230 -7.13 -17.48 -10.47
C ARG A 230 -5.99 -18.06 -9.65
N VAL A 231 -6.32 -18.72 -8.56
CA VAL A 231 -5.37 -19.48 -7.73
C VAL A 231 -5.02 -20.78 -8.44
N MET A 232 -3.72 -21.05 -8.64
CA MET A 232 -3.24 -22.28 -9.29
C MET A 232 -3.75 -23.53 -8.55
N PRO A 233 -4.27 -24.56 -9.27
CA PRO A 233 -4.60 -25.83 -8.66
C PRO A 233 -3.35 -26.50 -8.06
N THR A 234 -3.50 -27.11 -6.87
CA THR A 234 -2.37 -27.75 -6.16
C THR A 234 -1.77 -28.94 -6.93
N GLU A 235 -2.55 -29.56 -7.81
CA GLU A 235 -2.11 -30.71 -8.62
C GLU A 235 -1.08 -30.36 -9.70
N GLN A 236 -1.02 -29.11 -10.16
CA GLN A 236 0.00 -28.68 -11.13
C GLN A 236 1.37 -28.37 -10.49
N ALA A 237 1.43 -28.27 -9.16
CA ALA A 237 2.70 -28.15 -8.45
C ALA A 237 3.44 -29.47 -8.25
N ALA A 238 2.81 -30.60 -8.59
CA ALA A 238 3.33 -31.95 -8.41
C ALA A 238 3.68 -32.67 -9.73
N ALA A 239 3.94 -31.95 -10.83
CA ALA A 239 4.50 -32.62 -12.02
C ALA A 239 5.93 -33.09 -11.69
N PRO A 240 6.21 -34.40 -11.72
CA PRO A 240 7.54 -34.92 -11.48
C PRO A 240 8.52 -34.35 -12.51
N ALA A 241 9.70 -33.98 -12.06
CA ALA A 241 10.77 -33.56 -12.94
C ALA A 241 11.02 -34.65 -14.03
N PRO A 242 11.25 -34.28 -15.30
CA PRO A 242 11.53 -35.24 -16.33
C PRO A 242 12.76 -36.08 -15.93
N PRO A 243 12.76 -37.40 -16.21
CA PRO A 243 13.88 -38.26 -15.84
C PRO A 243 15.15 -37.74 -16.48
N THR A 244 16.18 -37.53 -15.66
CA THR A 244 17.54 -37.22 -16.11
C THR A 244 17.99 -38.33 -17.03
N GLN A 245 18.20 -38.05 -18.31
CA GLN A 245 18.85 -38.98 -19.23
C GLN A 245 20.26 -39.26 -18.70
N ALA A 246 20.45 -40.45 -18.17
CA ALA A 246 21.80 -40.96 -17.89
C ALA A 246 22.55 -41.04 -19.22
N GLN A 247 23.59 -40.23 -19.34
CA GLN A 247 24.56 -40.35 -20.41
C GLN A 247 25.21 -41.74 -20.24
N ALA A 248 24.91 -42.62 -21.15
CA ALA A 248 25.69 -43.84 -21.34
C ALA A 248 27.04 -43.48 -21.98
N ALA A 249 28.10 -44.00 -21.41
CA ALA A 249 29.48 -43.89 -21.80
C ALA A 249 29.76 -44.40 -23.22
#